data_06c2d240357a26b8c74534dedf06c1e3
#
_entry.id   06c2d240357a26b8c74534dedf06c1e3
#
_cell.length_a   1.000
_cell.length_b   1.000
_cell.length_c   1.000
_cell.angle_alpha   90.00
_cell.angle_beta   90.00
_cell.angle_gamma   90.00
#
_symmetry.space_group_name_H-M   'P 1'
#
loop_
_entity.id
_entity.type
_entity.pdbx_description
1 polymer ?
#
loop_
_entity_poly.entity_id
_entity_poly.type
_entity_poly.pdbx_seq_one_letter_code
_entity_poly.pdbx_strand_id
1 'polypeptide(L)'
;KSKYEATKQKTHSMISKLIKEDISDKKLLLLYDSYGITPEIVREEAVKFGKKINVPENFYARVAELHAKQEQEHATKRGEKLDLANIPETKALYFADYAKSKFKAKIMKVIDNKVILDQTCFYPTSGGQLHDTGTIAGEKVIDVFKQSNVIVHVLSGKHEFPEGEEVECEIDLQRRLQLAKHHTSTHIVNAAARKVLGSHINQAGAKKDIDKATIDLTHYQSITDEELEKIEKEANKLVKESLAVHSNFLPRTEAEQTYGMSIYQGGAVPGKLLRIVSIDGVDVEACGGTHLKNTSEAGEIKILKSAKISDGIVRIYFTAGEAAKKEGKKEKEILEEACRLLHVNIEKLPSAVSNLFDDWKFYKKLNEKLQ
;
A
#
# COMPACT_ATOMS: atom_id res chain seq x y z
N LYS A 1 24.26 -2.22 -10.81
CA LYS A 1 25.10 -1.03 -11.01
C LYS A 1 25.21 -0.67 -12.49
N SER A 2 25.64 -1.59 -13.39
CA SER A 2 25.79 -1.31 -14.84
C SER A 2 24.46 -0.96 -15.54
N LYS A 3 23.35 -1.65 -15.25
CA LYS A 3 22.02 -1.31 -15.81
C LYS A 3 21.51 0.05 -15.32
N TYR A 4 21.73 0.40 -14.06
CA TYR A 4 21.38 1.71 -13.51
C TYR A 4 22.18 2.83 -14.19
N GLU A 5 23.48 2.65 -14.35
CA GLU A 5 24.32 3.62 -15.06
C GLU A 5 23.94 3.73 -16.54
N ALA A 6 23.60 2.62 -17.20
CA ALA A 6 23.08 2.63 -18.57
C ALA A 6 21.71 3.35 -18.67
N THR A 7 20.81 3.13 -17.72
CA THR A 7 19.51 3.84 -17.65
C THR A 7 19.73 5.33 -17.39
N LYS A 8 20.62 5.69 -16.46
CA LYS A 8 20.99 7.08 -16.17
C LYS A 8 21.59 7.77 -17.40
N GLN A 9 22.49 7.10 -18.12
CA GLN A 9 23.06 7.62 -19.37
C GLN A 9 22.02 7.77 -20.47
N LYS A 10 21.08 6.81 -20.58
CA LYS A 10 19.98 6.88 -21.55
C LYS A 10 19.01 8.02 -21.22
N THR A 11 18.69 8.23 -19.95
CA THR A 11 17.89 9.35 -19.46
C THR A 11 18.60 10.67 -19.74
N HIS A 12 19.89 10.77 -19.43
CA HIS A 12 20.73 11.94 -19.75
C HIS A 12 20.76 12.25 -21.25
N SER A 13 20.97 11.21 -22.09
CA SER A 13 20.98 11.38 -23.55
C SER A 13 19.62 11.81 -24.09
N MET A 14 18.53 11.32 -23.50
CA MET A 14 17.17 11.68 -23.90
C MET A 14 16.84 13.14 -23.50
N ILE A 15 17.17 13.52 -22.25
CA ILE A 15 16.98 14.90 -21.75
C ILE A 15 17.85 15.87 -22.56
N SER A 16 19.12 15.53 -22.84
CA SER A 16 20.03 16.38 -23.62
C SER A 16 19.56 16.63 -25.05
N LYS A 17 18.86 15.67 -25.68
CA LYS A 17 18.22 15.85 -26.98
C LYS A 17 17.01 16.79 -26.90
N LEU A 18 16.19 16.61 -25.87
CA LEU A 18 14.98 17.40 -25.67
C LEU A 18 15.28 18.84 -25.22
N ILE A 19 16.35 19.08 -24.47
CA ILE A 19 16.78 20.41 -24.05
C ILE A 19 17.23 21.28 -25.23
N LYS A 20 17.67 20.67 -26.35
CA LYS A 20 17.99 21.43 -27.58
C LYS A 20 16.77 22.08 -28.22
N GLU A 21 15.59 21.51 -27.99
CA GLU A 21 14.30 22.07 -28.41
C GLU A 21 13.66 22.86 -27.24
N ASP A 22 12.68 23.70 -27.53
CA ASP A 22 11.88 24.32 -26.45
C ASP A 22 11.00 23.28 -25.76
N ILE A 23 11.18 23.15 -24.44
CA ILE A 23 10.41 22.21 -23.64
C ILE A 23 9.10 22.86 -23.23
N SER A 24 8.03 22.49 -23.91
CA SER A 24 6.67 22.90 -23.55
C SER A 24 6.16 22.13 -22.33
N ASP A 25 5.14 22.69 -21.63
CA ASP A 25 4.43 22.04 -20.52
C ASP A 25 3.95 20.63 -20.87
N LYS A 26 3.47 20.42 -22.10
CA LYS A 26 3.02 19.10 -22.58
C LYS A 26 4.18 18.11 -22.66
N LYS A 27 5.38 18.55 -23.04
CA LYS A 27 6.58 17.69 -23.05
C LYS A 27 7.04 17.36 -21.63
N LEU A 28 6.97 18.30 -20.69
CA LEU A 28 7.27 18.05 -19.28
C LEU A 28 6.30 17.01 -18.69
N LEU A 29 4.99 17.14 -18.96
CA LEU A 29 3.98 16.18 -18.55
C LEU A 29 4.24 14.79 -19.13
N LEU A 30 4.59 14.69 -20.41
CA LEU A 30 4.93 13.42 -21.05
C LEU A 30 6.18 12.76 -20.44
N LEU A 31 7.23 13.55 -20.15
CA LEU A 31 8.44 13.07 -19.52
C LEU A 31 8.18 12.49 -18.13
N TYR A 32 7.32 13.15 -17.37
CA TYR A 32 6.93 12.69 -16.05
C TYR A 32 6.06 11.42 -16.12
N ASP A 33 4.99 11.46 -16.89
CA ASP A 33 3.98 10.40 -16.97
C ASP A 33 4.54 9.11 -17.62
N SER A 34 5.26 9.25 -18.73
CA SER A 34 5.71 8.08 -19.52
C SER A 34 7.11 7.57 -19.15
N TYR A 35 7.94 8.41 -18.55
CA TYR A 35 9.35 8.08 -18.28
C TYR A 35 9.76 8.26 -16.82
N GLY A 36 8.87 8.75 -15.95
CA GLY A 36 9.16 9.00 -14.54
C GLY A 36 10.23 10.08 -14.31
N ILE A 37 10.44 10.97 -15.30
CA ILE A 37 11.43 12.05 -15.22
C ILE A 37 10.77 13.28 -14.64
N THR A 38 11.15 13.66 -13.42
CA THR A 38 10.55 14.82 -12.75
C THR A 38 11.01 16.13 -13.38
N PRO A 39 10.18 17.20 -13.33
CA PRO A 39 10.56 18.52 -13.82
C PRO A 39 11.83 19.07 -13.19
N GLU A 40 12.12 18.70 -11.94
CA GLU A 40 13.33 19.09 -11.22
C GLU A 40 14.58 18.53 -11.91
N ILE A 41 14.56 17.24 -12.27
CA ILE A 41 15.66 16.60 -13.01
C ILE A 41 15.86 17.28 -14.36
N VAL A 42 14.77 17.61 -15.07
CA VAL A 42 14.85 18.31 -16.36
C VAL A 42 15.43 19.70 -16.17
N ARG A 43 15.04 20.42 -15.10
CA ARG A 43 15.56 21.75 -14.77
C ARG A 43 17.06 21.73 -14.41
N GLU A 44 17.48 20.78 -13.57
CA GLU A 44 18.89 20.61 -13.20
C GLU A 44 19.76 20.33 -14.43
N GLU A 45 19.29 19.48 -15.33
CA GLU A 45 20.00 19.21 -16.57
C GLU A 45 20.03 20.42 -17.51
N ALA A 46 18.91 21.15 -17.63
CA ALA A 46 18.84 22.35 -18.48
C ALA A 46 19.82 23.43 -18.05
N VAL A 47 20.05 23.60 -16.74
CA VAL A 47 21.05 24.55 -16.21
C VAL A 47 22.45 24.24 -16.74
N LYS A 48 22.81 22.94 -16.89
CA LYS A 48 24.12 22.51 -17.44
C LYS A 48 24.31 22.95 -18.90
N PHE A 49 23.20 23.18 -19.62
CA PHE A 49 23.18 23.66 -21.00
C PHE A 49 22.88 25.16 -21.12
N GLY A 50 22.90 25.90 -20.00
CA GLY A 50 22.63 27.35 -19.97
C GLY A 50 21.17 27.71 -20.24
N LYS A 51 20.23 26.76 -20.19
CA LYS A 51 18.80 26.98 -20.39
C LYS A 51 18.04 27.05 -19.08
N LYS A 52 17.07 27.97 -19.03
CA LYS A 52 16.13 28.11 -17.91
C LYS A 52 14.80 27.48 -18.33
N ILE A 53 14.33 26.47 -17.57
CA ILE A 53 13.02 25.85 -17.78
C ILE A 53 12.08 26.38 -16.71
N ASN A 54 10.95 26.90 -17.14
CA ASN A 54 9.88 27.32 -16.25
C ASN A 54 8.96 26.11 -16.00
N VAL A 55 8.88 25.65 -14.77
CA VAL A 55 7.94 24.61 -14.35
C VAL A 55 6.67 25.31 -13.88
N PRO A 56 5.49 25.04 -14.49
CA PRO A 56 4.25 25.64 -14.03
C PRO A 56 3.96 25.30 -12.57
N GLU A 57 3.54 26.27 -11.77
CA GLU A 57 3.17 26.06 -10.37
C GLU A 57 2.08 24.98 -10.18
N ASN A 58 1.21 24.83 -11.19
CA ASN A 58 0.15 23.83 -11.20
C ASN A 58 0.53 22.53 -11.92
N PHE A 59 1.82 22.27 -12.19
CA PHE A 59 2.28 21.11 -12.97
C PHE A 59 1.73 19.79 -12.40
N TYR A 60 1.92 19.55 -11.12
CA TYR A 60 1.48 18.32 -10.45
C TYR A 60 -0.05 18.23 -10.30
N ALA A 61 -0.74 19.36 -10.20
CA ALA A 61 -2.20 19.37 -10.25
C ALA A 61 -2.71 18.89 -11.63
N ARG A 62 -2.04 19.29 -12.73
CA ARG A 62 -2.36 18.83 -14.09
C ARG A 62 -2.05 17.34 -14.29
N VAL A 63 -0.96 16.84 -13.71
CA VAL A 63 -0.66 15.40 -13.68
C VAL A 63 -1.77 14.64 -12.96
N ALA A 64 -2.19 15.12 -11.79
CA ALA A 64 -3.27 14.51 -11.03
C ALA A 64 -4.62 14.52 -11.77
N GLU A 65 -4.92 15.57 -12.51
CA GLU A 65 -6.12 15.63 -13.36
C GLU A 65 -6.08 14.61 -14.51
N LEU A 66 -4.90 14.39 -15.11
CA LEU A 66 -4.71 13.35 -16.12
C LEU A 66 -4.91 11.95 -15.54
N HIS A 67 -4.30 11.69 -14.38
CA HIS A 67 -4.44 10.40 -13.68
C HIS A 67 -5.87 10.18 -13.15
N ALA A 68 -6.55 11.23 -12.66
CA ALA A 68 -7.93 11.13 -12.22
C ALA A 68 -8.88 10.71 -13.36
N LYS A 69 -8.62 11.15 -14.58
CA LYS A 69 -9.34 10.66 -15.77
C LYS A 69 -9.06 9.19 -16.06
N GLN A 70 -7.80 8.76 -15.91
CA GLN A 70 -7.41 7.36 -16.09
C GLN A 70 -7.94 6.45 -14.96
N GLU A 71 -7.97 6.92 -13.70
CA GLU A 71 -8.60 6.18 -12.59
C GLU A 71 -10.11 6.02 -12.79
N GLN A 72 -10.79 7.03 -13.34
CA GLN A 72 -12.20 6.88 -13.73
C GLN A 72 -12.39 5.84 -14.83
N GLU A 73 -11.45 5.73 -15.78
CA GLU A 73 -11.48 4.66 -16.80
C GLU A 73 -11.12 3.29 -16.21
N HIS A 74 -10.24 3.21 -15.22
CA HIS A 74 -9.91 1.96 -14.52
C HIS A 74 -11.00 1.52 -13.52
N ALA A 75 -11.72 2.43 -12.88
CA ALA A 75 -12.90 2.13 -12.08
C ALA A 75 -14.02 1.53 -12.94
N THR A 76 -14.11 1.93 -14.20
CA THR A 76 -15.04 1.36 -15.20
C THR A 76 -14.71 -0.10 -15.57
N LYS A 77 -13.56 -0.65 -15.26
CA LYS A 77 -13.23 -2.08 -15.46
C LYS A 77 -13.93 -3.02 -14.45
N ARG A 78 -14.63 -2.51 -13.44
CA ARG A 78 -15.52 -3.28 -12.57
C ARG A 78 -16.97 -3.43 -13.14
N GLY A 79 -17.13 -3.63 -14.43
CA GLY A 79 -18.36 -4.09 -15.06
C GLY A 79 -19.45 -3.03 -15.19
N GLU A 80 -20.17 -2.63 -14.20
CA GLU A 80 -21.32 -1.70 -14.32
C GLU A 80 -20.99 -0.32 -13.74
N LYS A 81 -21.09 0.71 -14.59
CA LYS A 81 -21.08 2.11 -14.15
C LYS A 81 -22.50 2.45 -13.66
N LEU A 82 -22.63 2.66 -12.35
CA LEU A 82 -23.90 3.06 -11.76
C LEU A 82 -24.24 4.50 -12.18
N ASP A 83 -25.54 4.73 -12.43
CA ASP A 83 -26.03 6.11 -12.56
C ASP A 83 -26.18 6.72 -11.17
N LEU A 84 -25.17 7.53 -10.82
CA LEU A 84 -25.08 8.26 -9.57
C LEU A 84 -25.26 9.78 -9.78
N ALA A 85 -25.81 10.19 -10.93
CA ALA A 85 -26.14 11.56 -11.19
C ALA A 85 -27.07 12.11 -10.09
N ASN A 86 -26.77 13.30 -9.58
CA ASN A 86 -27.52 13.97 -8.51
C ASN A 86 -27.42 13.34 -7.09
N ILE A 87 -26.55 12.34 -6.87
CA ILE A 87 -26.27 11.85 -5.53
C ILE A 87 -25.13 12.69 -4.93
N PRO A 88 -25.33 13.31 -3.75
CA PRO A 88 -24.27 14.06 -3.09
C PRO A 88 -23.11 13.17 -2.65
N GLU A 89 -21.95 13.78 -2.43
CA GLU A 89 -20.76 13.09 -1.93
C GLU A 89 -21.04 12.40 -0.59
N THR A 90 -20.61 11.14 -0.46
CA THR A 90 -20.73 10.41 0.81
C THR A 90 -19.71 10.92 1.83
N LYS A 91 -20.18 11.33 3.00
CA LYS A 91 -19.28 11.76 4.08
C LYS A 91 -18.55 10.57 4.70
N ALA A 92 -17.22 10.55 4.57
CA ALA A 92 -16.35 9.50 5.09
C ALA A 92 -16.04 9.73 6.57
N LEU A 93 -16.69 9.00 7.47
CA LEU A 93 -16.54 9.13 8.94
C LEU A 93 -15.24 8.48 9.44
N TYR A 94 -14.72 7.47 8.73
CA TYR A 94 -13.52 6.71 9.10
C TYR A 94 -12.23 7.54 9.10
N PHE A 95 -12.23 8.72 8.50
CA PHE A 95 -11.09 9.65 8.58
C PHE A 95 -11.02 10.38 9.92
N ALA A 96 -12.16 10.68 10.54
CA ALA A 96 -12.22 11.32 11.84
C ALA A 96 -11.94 10.34 12.98
N ASP A 97 -12.50 9.14 12.87
CA ASP A 97 -12.30 8.07 13.85
C ASP A 97 -12.26 6.71 13.15
N TYR A 98 -11.06 6.15 12.99
CA TYR A 98 -10.87 4.86 12.34
C TYR A 98 -11.44 3.68 13.14
N ALA A 99 -11.66 3.84 14.43
CA ALA A 99 -12.17 2.81 15.33
C ALA A 99 -13.69 2.89 15.58
N LYS A 100 -14.36 3.89 14.99
CA LYS A 100 -15.81 4.02 15.11
C LYS A 100 -16.50 2.89 14.35
N SER A 101 -17.16 1.97 15.07
CA SER A 101 -17.82 0.80 14.49
C SER A 101 -19.31 0.99 14.23
N LYS A 102 -20.02 1.72 15.10
CA LYS A 102 -21.48 1.93 15.01
C LYS A 102 -21.79 3.36 14.60
N PHE A 103 -22.74 3.50 13.68
CA PHE A 103 -23.20 4.81 13.22
C PHE A 103 -24.60 4.71 12.64
N LYS A 104 -25.27 5.86 12.53
CA LYS A 104 -26.52 6.01 11.80
C LYS A 104 -26.27 6.76 10.52
N ALA A 105 -27.00 6.40 9.47
CA ALA A 105 -26.92 7.04 8.18
C ALA A 105 -28.28 7.01 7.47
N LYS A 106 -28.49 7.95 6.54
CA LYS A 106 -29.68 7.98 5.69
C LYS A 106 -29.40 7.28 4.38
N ILE A 107 -30.35 6.48 3.94
CA ILE A 107 -30.32 5.84 2.63
C ILE A 107 -30.60 6.90 1.57
N MET A 108 -29.63 7.12 0.69
CA MET A 108 -29.73 8.07 -0.40
C MET A 108 -30.26 7.42 -1.68
N LYS A 109 -29.89 6.17 -1.94
CA LYS A 109 -30.35 5.39 -3.10
C LYS A 109 -30.11 3.91 -2.88
N VAL A 110 -31.01 3.10 -3.45
CA VAL A 110 -30.85 1.65 -3.56
C VAL A 110 -30.89 1.26 -5.04
N ILE A 111 -29.91 0.49 -5.48
CA ILE A 111 -29.81 -0.03 -6.85
C ILE A 111 -29.50 -1.53 -6.74
N ASP A 112 -30.48 -2.38 -6.99
CA ASP A 112 -30.40 -3.83 -6.78
C ASP A 112 -29.98 -4.20 -5.35
N ASN A 113 -28.77 -4.74 -5.18
CA ASN A 113 -28.16 -5.06 -3.87
C ASN A 113 -27.16 -4.01 -3.41
N LYS A 114 -27.15 -2.82 -4.01
CA LYS A 114 -26.22 -1.75 -3.73
C LYS A 114 -26.93 -0.63 -3.00
N VAL A 115 -26.40 -0.23 -1.84
CA VAL A 115 -26.94 0.83 -0.98
C VAL A 115 -25.95 1.98 -0.93
N ILE A 116 -26.46 3.17 -1.10
CA ILE A 116 -25.72 4.43 -1.00
C ILE A 116 -26.24 5.21 0.21
N LEU A 117 -25.32 5.63 1.07
CA LEU A 117 -25.61 6.35 2.30
C LEU A 117 -25.09 7.80 2.22
N ASP A 118 -25.69 8.71 2.98
CA ASP A 118 -25.21 10.09 3.13
C ASP A 118 -23.84 10.16 3.82
N GLN A 119 -23.59 9.25 4.76
CA GLN A 119 -22.32 9.12 5.48
C GLN A 119 -22.01 7.65 5.79
N THR A 120 -20.70 7.34 5.98
CA THR A 120 -20.33 5.96 6.27
C THR A 120 -19.03 5.83 7.06
N CYS A 121 -18.97 4.81 7.95
CA CYS A 121 -17.74 4.32 8.54
C CYS A 121 -17.10 3.21 7.69
N PHE A 122 -17.79 2.62 6.70
CA PHE A 122 -17.23 1.59 5.84
C PHE A 122 -16.15 2.16 4.92
N TYR A 123 -14.94 1.64 5.02
CA TYR A 123 -13.83 1.97 4.13
C TYR A 123 -14.00 1.21 2.80
N PRO A 124 -13.98 1.87 1.66
CA PRO A 124 -13.99 1.22 0.35
C PRO A 124 -12.60 0.66 0.01
N THR A 125 -12.52 -0.37 -0.82
CA THR A 125 -11.23 -0.85 -1.34
C THR A 125 -10.50 0.31 -2.04
N SER A 126 -9.40 0.77 -1.46
CA SER A 126 -8.61 1.88 -1.98
C SER A 126 -7.19 1.87 -1.39
N GLY A 127 -6.22 2.48 -2.09
CA GLY A 127 -4.83 2.58 -1.63
C GLY A 127 -4.20 1.23 -1.27
N GLY A 128 -4.64 0.15 -1.92
CA GLY A 128 -4.22 -1.21 -1.64
C GLY A 128 -4.79 -1.83 -0.37
N GLN A 129 -5.61 -1.11 0.41
CA GLN A 129 -6.34 -1.65 1.56
C GLN A 129 -7.68 -2.20 1.11
N LEU A 130 -8.03 -3.42 1.56
CA LEU A 130 -9.34 -4.01 1.32
C LEU A 130 -10.45 -3.26 2.04
N HIS A 131 -11.66 -3.40 1.52
CA HIS A 131 -12.88 -2.85 2.11
C HIS A 131 -13.23 -3.49 3.46
N ASP A 132 -14.05 -2.77 4.22
CA ASP A 132 -14.68 -3.31 5.40
C ASP A 132 -15.88 -4.19 5.07
N THR A 133 -16.21 -5.05 6.01
CA THR A 133 -17.47 -5.79 6.09
C THR A 133 -18.25 -5.36 7.32
N GLY A 134 -19.50 -5.79 7.43
CA GLY A 134 -20.38 -5.45 8.55
C GLY A 134 -21.84 -5.56 8.17
N THR A 135 -22.68 -4.69 8.75
CA THR A 135 -24.14 -4.71 8.49
C THR A 135 -24.71 -3.31 8.28
N ILE A 136 -25.72 -3.19 7.43
CA ILE A 136 -26.60 -2.02 7.26
C ILE A 136 -28.02 -2.48 7.50
N ALA A 137 -28.71 -1.93 8.47
CA ALA A 137 -30.06 -2.35 8.89
C ALA A 137 -30.15 -3.88 9.17
N GLY A 138 -29.07 -4.47 9.72
CA GLY A 138 -28.94 -5.90 9.97
C GLY A 138 -28.48 -6.73 8.78
N GLU A 139 -28.50 -6.20 7.55
CA GLU A 139 -28.13 -6.89 6.33
C GLU A 139 -26.62 -6.85 6.07
N LYS A 140 -26.04 -7.99 5.67
CA LYS A 140 -24.58 -8.16 5.53
C LYS A 140 -24.02 -7.39 4.35
N VAL A 141 -23.00 -6.56 4.61
CA VAL A 141 -22.17 -5.89 3.60
C VAL A 141 -21.03 -6.82 3.19
N ILE A 142 -20.93 -7.12 1.89
CA ILE A 142 -19.94 -8.04 1.31
C ILE A 142 -18.85 -7.34 0.49
N ASP A 143 -19.11 -6.14 -0.02
CA ASP A 143 -18.13 -5.31 -0.73
C ASP A 143 -18.44 -3.83 -0.51
N VAL A 144 -17.41 -2.97 -0.53
CA VAL A 144 -17.55 -1.52 -0.49
C VAL A 144 -16.57 -0.93 -1.49
N PHE A 145 -17.08 -0.10 -2.38
CA PHE A 145 -16.25 0.57 -3.39
C PHE A 145 -16.64 2.04 -3.56
N LYS A 146 -15.75 2.81 -4.16
CA LYS A 146 -15.96 4.23 -4.45
C LYS A 146 -16.13 4.41 -5.96
N GLN A 147 -17.19 5.14 -6.36
CA GLN A 147 -17.37 5.63 -7.71
C GLN A 147 -17.50 7.15 -7.65
N SER A 148 -16.56 7.88 -8.25
CA SER A 148 -16.39 9.32 -8.04
C SER A 148 -16.26 9.66 -6.54
N ASN A 149 -17.13 10.48 -5.99
CA ASN A 149 -17.15 10.84 -4.57
C ASN A 149 -18.23 10.09 -3.77
N VAL A 150 -18.87 9.09 -4.35
CA VAL A 150 -19.93 8.31 -3.72
C VAL A 150 -19.40 6.95 -3.31
N ILE A 151 -19.68 6.53 -2.07
CA ILE A 151 -19.32 5.22 -1.53
C ILE A 151 -20.54 4.31 -1.66
N VAL A 152 -20.35 3.17 -2.33
CA VAL A 152 -21.38 2.18 -2.63
C VAL A 152 -21.14 0.95 -1.79
N HIS A 153 -22.17 0.51 -1.04
CA HIS A 153 -22.14 -0.68 -0.21
C HIS A 153 -22.91 -1.81 -0.90
N VAL A 154 -22.27 -2.96 -1.09
CA VAL A 154 -22.89 -4.13 -1.72
C VAL A 154 -23.37 -5.08 -0.64
N LEU A 155 -24.66 -5.36 -0.60
CA LEU A 155 -25.27 -6.29 0.34
C LEU A 155 -25.23 -7.73 -0.21
N SER A 156 -25.34 -8.70 0.67
CA SER A 156 -25.37 -10.12 0.31
C SER A 156 -26.64 -10.54 -0.46
N GLY A 157 -27.71 -9.74 -0.40
CA GLY A 157 -28.99 -9.94 -1.07
C GLY A 157 -29.59 -8.65 -1.57
N LYS A 158 -30.70 -8.73 -2.29
CA LYS A 158 -31.51 -7.57 -2.67
C LYS A 158 -32.45 -7.23 -1.51
N HIS A 159 -32.47 -5.97 -1.14
CA HIS A 159 -33.30 -5.45 -0.07
C HIS A 159 -33.99 -4.17 -0.54
N GLU A 160 -35.22 -4.00 -0.15
CA GLU A 160 -36.00 -2.78 -0.39
C GLU A 160 -35.93 -1.92 0.87
N PHE A 161 -35.15 -0.86 0.80
CA PHE A 161 -35.12 0.17 1.84
C PHE A 161 -35.72 1.46 1.29
N PRO A 162 -36.58 2.14 2.04
CA PRO A 162 -37.09 3.45 1.64
C PRO A 162 -35.93 4.47 1.54
N GLU A 163 -35.90 5.23 0.43
CA GLU A 163 -34.98 6.36 0.33
C GLU A 163 -35.33 7.42 1.37
N GLY A 164 -34.30 7.97 2.03
CA GLY A 164 -34.43 8.93 3.13
C GLY A 164 -34.57 8.30 4.53
N GLU A 165 -34.74 7.00 4.64
CA GLU A 165 -34.79 6.29 5.92
C GLU A 165 -33.44 6.34 6.63
N GLU A 166 -33.47 6.58 7.95
CA GLU A 166 -32.30 6.48 8.81
C GLU A 166 -32.13 5.04 9.30
N VAL A 167 -30.98 4.43 9.01
CA VAL A 167 -30.66 3.06 9.37
C VAL A 167 -29.45 2.97 10.28
N GLU A 168 -29.44 1.93 11.12
CA GLU A 168 -28.28 1.59 11.94
C GLU A 168 -27.27 0.76 11.12
N CYS A 169 -26.01 1.13 11.24
CA CYS A 169 -24.90 0.51 10.53
C CYS A 169 -23.81 0.12 11.53
N GLU A 170 -23.18 -1.03 11.28
CA GLU A 170 -22.07 -1.52 12.09
C GLU A 170 -21.01 -2.16 11.20
N ILE A 171 -19.74 -1.75 11.36
CA ILE A 171 -18.60 -2.39 10.68
C ILE A 171 -18.02 -3.51 11.54
N ASP A 172 -17.42 -4.51 10.90
CA ASP A 172 -16.54 -5.49 11.56
C ASP A 172 -15.27 -4.78 12.04
N LEU A 173 -15.29 -4.39 13.32
CA LEU A 173 -14.18 -3.64 13.92
C LEU A 173 -12.89 -4.45 13.99
N GLN A 174 -12.97 -5.77 14.18
CA GLN A 174 -11.76 -6.61 14.23
C GLN A 174 -11.06 -6.63 12.88
N ARG A 175 -11.83 -6.78 11.80
CA ARG A 175 -11.33 -6.67 10.43
C ARG A 175 -10.72 -5.29 10.17
N ARG A 176 -11.41 -4.21 10.53
CA ARG A 176 -10.93 -2.83 10.38
C ARG A 176 -9.60 -2.61 11.10
N LEU A 177 -9.50 -3.02 12.35
CA LEU A 177 -8.29 -2.84 13.15
C LEU A 177 -7.12 -3.64 12.57
N GLN A 178 -7.35 -4.87 12.10
CA GLN A 178 -6.30 -5.65 11.46
C GLN A 178 -5.81 -5.00 10.16
N LEU A 179 -6.70 -4.48 9.33
CA LEU A 179 -6.35 -3.75 8.10
C LEU A 179 -5.59 -2.44 8.41
N ALA A 180 -6.01 -1.70 9.44
CA ALA A 180 -5.32 -0.49 9.90
C ALA A 180 -3.92 -0.80 10.45
N LYS A 181 -3.76 -1.92 11.19
CA LYS A 181 -2.44 -2.41 11.62
C LYS A 181 -1.54 -2.70 10.44
N HIS A 182 -2.00 -3.45 9.45
CA HIS A 182 -1.25 -3.71 8.23
C HIS A 182 -0.93 -2.44 7.45
N HIS A 183 -1.85 -1.45 7.42
CA HIS A 183 -1.62 -0.21 6.70
C HIS A 183 -0.55 0.65 7.38
N THR A 184 -0.65 0.86 8.67
CA THR A 184 0.39 1.60 9.43
C THR A 184 1.72 0.86 9.40
N SER A 185 1.71 -0.47 9.51
CA SER A 185 2.93 -1.29 9.37
C SER A 185 3.55 -1.19 7.97
N THR A 186 2.77 -0.90 6.91
CA THR A 186 3.34 -0.66 5.57
C THR A 186 4.25 0.57 5.59
N HIS A 187 3.82 1.67 6.21
CA HIS A 187 4.65 2.89 6.38
C HIS A 187 5.88 2.60 7.25
N ILE A 188 5.72 1.87 8.35
CA ILE A 188 6.84 1.47 9.23
C ILE A 188 7.86 0.62 8.48
N VAL A 189 7.43 -0.38 7.72
CA VAL A 189 8.32 -1.25 6.93
C VAL A 189 8.99 -0.47 5.80
N ASN A 190 8.30 0.48 5.14
CA ASN A 190 8.88 1.38 4.14
C ASN A 190 10.03 2.20 4.74
N ALA A 191 9.79 2.83 5.89
CA ALA A 191 10.81 3.62 6.59
C ALA A 191 11.99 2.76 7.07
N ALA A 192 11.73 1.58 7.64
CA ALA A 192 12.75 0.64 8.07
C ALA A 192 13.60 0.14 6.88
N ALA A 193 12.97 -0.21 5.77
CA ALA A 193 13.67 -0.61 4.55
C ALA A 193 14.53 0.53 3.99
N ARG A 194 14.04 1.77 3.98
CA ARG A 194 14.79 2.95 3.56
C ARG A 194 16.02 3.18 4.45
N LYS A 195 15.89 2.97 5.76
CA LYS A 195 16.99 3.09 6.70
C LYS A 195 18.06 2.01 6.52
N VAL A 196 17.65 0.77 6.23
CA VAL A 196 18.57 -0.38 6.09
C VAL A 196 19.21 -0.44 4.71
N LEU A 197 18.43 -0.22 3.64
CA LEU A 197 18.87 -0.41 2.25
C LEU A 197 19.33 0.89 1.58
N GLY A 198 18.93 2.05 2.10
CA GLY A 198 19.32 3.36 1.61
C GLY A 198 18.19 4.22 1.07
N SER A 199 18.49 5.50 0.81
CA SER A 199 17.53 6.54 0.42
C SER A 199 16.85 6.34 -0.94
N HIS A 200 17.32 5.39 -1.76
CA HIS A 200 16.71 5.04 -3.05
C HIS A 200 15.43 4.21 -2.90
N ILE A 201 15.14 3.76 -1.68
CA ILE A 201 13.93 2.98 -1.39
C ILE A 201 12.72 3.91 -1.37
N ASN A 202 11.75 3.62 -2.23
CA ASN A 202 10.44 4.23 -2.27
C ASN A 202 9.39 3.14 -2.50
N GLN A 203 8.19 3.35 -2.01
CA GLN A 203 7.08 2.46 -2.28
C GLN A 203 6.64 2.61 -3.74
N ALA A 204 6.59 1.51 -4.48
CA ALA A 204 6.03 1.43 -5.83
C ALA A 204 4.58 0.90 -5.84
N GLY A 205 4.19 0.18 -4.78
CA GLY A 205 2.85 -0.35 -4.60
C GLY A 205 2.70 -1.03 -3.26
N ALA A 206 1.47 -1.30 -2.84
CA ALA A 206 1.21 -2.05 -1.61
C ALA A 206 -0.18 -2.70 -1.65
N LYS A 207 -0.33 -3.82 -0.92
CA LYS A 207 -1.63 -4.45 -0.62
C LYS A 207 -1.73 -4.76 0.86
N LYS A 208 -2.90 -4.55 1.44
CA LYS A 208 -3.22 -4.83 2.84
C LYS A 208 -4.46 -5.70 2.88
N ASP A 209 -4.24 -6.98 3.22
CA ASP A 209 -5.27 -7.99 3.45
C ASP A 209 -5.36 -8.29 4.96
N ILE A 210 -6.27 -9.17 5.36
CA ILE A 210 -6.47 -9.58 6.76
C ILE A 210 -5.29 -10.39 7.28
N ASP A 211 -4.80 -11.35 6.49
CA ASP A 211 -3.77 -12.28 6.93
C ASP A 211 -2.36 -11.75 6.74
N LYS A 212 -2.15 -10.92 5.71
CA LYS A 212 -0.84 -10.37 5.35
C LYS A 212 -0.95 -9.08 4.56
N ALA A 213 0.15 -8.35 4.56
CA ALA A 213 0.36 -7.21 3.69
C ALA A 213 1.57 -7.42 2.77
N THR A 214 1.63 -6.63 1.71
CA THR A 214 2.78 -6.56 0.83
C THR A 214 3.13 -5.12 0.55
N ILE A 215 4.43 -4.87 0.43
CA ILE A 215 4.95 -3.60 -0.07
C ILE A 215 5.94 -3.85 -1.20
N ASP A 216 5.79 -3.14 -2.30
CA ASP A 216 6.70 -3.14 -3.43
C ASP A 216 7.64 -1.96 -3.29
N LEU A 217 8.92 -2.24 -3.22
CA LEU A 217 9.97 -1.25 -3.02
C LEU A 217 10.85 -1.11 -4.25
N THR A 218 11.24 0.11 -4.57
CA THR A 218 12.26 0.36 -5.58
C THR A 218 13.61 -0.14 -5.08
N HIS A 219 14.12 -1.23 -5.67
CA HIS A 219 15.42 -1.79 -5.31
C HIS A 219 16.01 -2.54 -6.50
N TYR A 220 17.31 -2.39 -6.71
CA TYR A 220 17.99 -2.89 -7.90
C TYR A 220 18.43 -4.37 -7.83
N GLN A 221 18.41 -4.96 -6.62
CA GLN A 221 18.79 -6.37 -6.41
C GLN A 221 17.79 -7.08 -5.47
N SER A 222 17.91 -8.40 -5.33
CA SER A 222 17.16 -9.15 -4.33
C SER A 222 17.62 -8.76 -2.94
N ILE A 223 16.70 -8.68 -1.99
CA ILE A 223 17.00 -8.44 -0.56
C ILE A 223 17.42 -9.78 0.03
N THR A 224 18.55 -9.80 0.73
CA THR A 224 19.07 -11.00 1.42
C THR A 224 18.30 -11.27 2.70
N ASP A 225 18.38 -12.49 3.23
CA ASP A 225 17.74 -12.85 4.49
C ASP A 225 18.27 -12.00 5.66
N GLU A 226 19.57 -11.70 5.69
CA GLU A 226 20.18 -10.81 6.68
C GLU A 226 19.65 -9.37 6.60
N GLU A 227 19.39 -8.87 5.39
CA GLU A 227 18.79 -7.54 5.19
C GLU A 227 17.32 -7.56 5.63
N LEU A 228 16.57 -8.63 5.36
CA LEU A 228 15.20 -8.80 5.83
C LEU A 228 15.11 -8.82 7.35
N GLU A 229 16.00 -9.55 8.02
CA GLU A 229 16.09 -9.55 9.49
C GLU A 229 16.39 -8.16 10.06
N LYS A 230 17.28 -7.39 9.42
CA LYS A 230 17.58 -6.01 9.83
C LYS A 230 16.39 -5.09 9.65
N ILE A 231 15.64 -5.24 8.55
CA ILE A 231 14.41 -4.46 8.29
C ILE A 231 13.35 -4.80 9.34
N GLU A 232 13.14 -6.08 9.62
CA GLU A 232 12.18 -6.53 10.65
C GLU A 232 12.54 -5.99 12.03
N LYS A 233 13.82 -6.06 12.39
CA LYS A 233 14.34 -5.55 13.66
C LYS A 233 14.15 -4.03 13.80
N GLU A 234 14.44 -3.29 12.74
CA GLU A 234 14.22 -1.84 12.72
C GLU A 234 12.73 -1.49 12.76
N ALA A 235 11.88 -2.20 12.00
CA ALA A 235 10.43 -2.01 12.04
C ALA A 235 9.87 -2.24 13.45
N ASN A 236 10.24 -3.34 14.10
CA ASN A 236 9.80 -3.62 15.47
C ASN A 236 10.40 -2.66 16.52
N LYS A 237 11.56 -2.06 16.24
CA LYS A 237 12.11 -0.97 17.06
C LYS A 237 11.20 0.25 16.99
N LEU A 238 10.77 0.69 15.78
CA LEU A 238 9.84 1.81 15.60
C LEU A 238 8.47 1.54 16.26
N VAL A 239 8.01 0.29 16.26
CA VAL A 239 6.80 -0.10 17.02
C VAL A 239 7.00 0.10 18.52
N LYS A 240 8.14 -0.30 19.07
CA LYS A 240 8.46 -0.17 20.51
C LYS A 240 8.67 1.28 20.94
N GLU A 241 9.15 2.15 20.05
CA GLU A 241 9.32 3.59 20.32
C GLU A 241 7.98 4.31 20.53
N SER A 242 6.85 3.69 20.18
CA SER A 242 5.52 4.21 20.45
C SER A 242 5.30 5.63 19.88
N LEU A 243 5.63 5.82 18.61
CA LEU A 243 5.59 7.11 17.94
C LEU A 243 4.16 7.49 17.58
N ALA A 244 3.83 8.77 17.69
CA ALA A 244 2.51 9.28 17.29
C ALA A 244 2.33 9.20 15.75
N VAL A 245 1.12 8.87 15.34
CA VAL A 245 0.69 8.84 13.94
C VAL A 245 -0.37 9.90 13.75
N HIS A 246 -0.06 10.93 12.98
CA HIS A 246 -0.93 12.04 12.69
C HIS A 246 -1.55 11.92 11.30
N SER A 247 -2.74 12.45 11.12
CA SER A 247 -3.36 12.55 9.81
C SER A 247 -4.15 13.85 9.68
N ASN A 248 -3.80 14.66 8.68
CA ASN A 248 -4.42 15.95 8.43
C ASN A 248 -4.71 16.14 6.94
N PHE A 249 -5.77 16.87 6.62
CA PHE A 249 -6.02 17.31 5.26
C PHE A 249 -5.35 18.66 5.02
N LEU A 250 -4.50 18.74 4.01
CA LEU A 250 -3.81 19.95 3.60
C LEU A 250 -4.12 20.28 2.12
N PRO A 251 -4.18 21.56 1.74
CA PRO A 251 -4.15 21.94 0.35
C PRO A 251 -2.92 21.32 -0.34
N ARG A 252 -3.09 20.78 -1.54
CA ARG A 252 -2.00 20.13 -2.29
C ARG A 252 -0.73 20.98 -2.35
N THR A 253 -0.88 22.26 -2.73
CA THR A 253 0.26 23.18 -2.87
C THR A 253 1.02 23.32 -1.55
N GLU A 254 0.31 23.42 -0.42
CA GLU A 254 0.91 23.53 0.91
C GLU A 254 1.64 22.23 1.30
N ALA A 255 1.02 21.07 1.06
CA ALA A 255 1.63 19.77 1.33
C ALA A 255 2.92 19.57 0.51
N GLU A 256 2.88 19.90 -0.79
CA GLU A 256 4.03 19.78 -1.69
C GLU A 256 5.15 20.78 -1.34
N GLN A 257 4.81 22.00 -0.93
CA GLN A 257 5.78 22.99 -0.46
C GLN A 257 6.45 22.58 0.86
N THR A 258 5.67 22.01 1.78
CA THR A 258 6.15 21.63 3.12
C THR A 258 6.99 20.36 3.10
N TYR A 259 6.54 19.32 2.38
CA TYR A 259 7.12 17.98 2.45
C TYR A 259 7.80 17.53 1.16
N GLY A 260 7.68 18.30 0.07
CA GLY A 260 8.22 17.93 -1.24
C GLY A 260 7.43 16.80 -1.89
N MET A 261 7.99 16.28 -2.99
CA MET A 261 7.35 15.23 -3.79
C MET A 261 7.49 13.82 -3.21
N SER A 262 8.31 13.64 -2.20
CA SER A 262 8.50 12.35 -1.51
C SER A 262 7.26 11.84 -0.78
N ILE A 263 6.25 12.70 -0.58
CA ILE A 263 4.95 12.28 -0.02
C ILE A 263 4.16 11.34 -0.95
N TYR A 264 4.47 11.31 -2.24
CA TYR A 264 3.79 10.45 -3.20
C TYR A 264 4.48 9.09 -3.28
N GLN A 265 3.88 8.12 -2.63
CA GLN A 265 4.34 6.74 -2.60
C GLN A 265 3.44 5.88 -3.50
N GLY A 266 4.01 5.32 -4.57
CA GLY A 266 3.27 4.51 -5.54
C GLY A 266 2.49 5.31 -6.60
N GLY A 267 2.72 6.62 -6.72
CA GLY A 267 2.11 7.49 -7.73
C GLY A 267 1.40 8.72 -7.15
N ALA A 268 1.06 9.67 -8.02
CA ALA A 268 0.39 10.90 -7.62
C ALA A 268 -1.04 10.62 -7.13
N VAL A 269 -1.41 11.21 -5.99
CA VAL A 269 -2.75 11.14 -5.42
C VAL A 269 -3.62 12.24 -6.05
N PRO A 270 -4.80 11.95 -6.61
CA PRO A 270 -5.65 12.97 -7.22
C PRO A 270 -6.30 13.88 -6.15
N GLY A 271 -6.74 15.07 -6.56
CA GLY A 271 -7.50 16.01 -5.73
C GLY A 271 -6.76 17.27 -5.33
N LYS A 272 -7.52 18.29 -4.91
CA LYS A 272 -7.02 19.58 -4.42
C LYS A 272 -6.59 19.55 -2.95
N LEU A 273 -7.17 18.64 -2.18
CA LEU A 273 -6.83 18.36 -0.78
C LEU A 273 -6.14 16.99 -0.72
N LEU A 274 -5.02 16.93 -0.06
CA LEU A 274 -4.30 15.69 0.23
C LEU A 274 -4.46 15.36 1.70
N ARG A 275 -4.74 14.09 2.00
CA ARG A 275 -4.62 13.60 3.36
C ARG A 275 -3.18 13.18 3.59
N ILE A 276 -2.49 13.92 4.45
CA ILE A 276 -1.12 13.64 4.85
C ILE A 276 -1.15 12.80 6.12
N VAL A 277 -0.47 11.67 6.07
CA VAL A 277 -0.23 10.79 7.23
C VAL A 277 1.25 10.87 7.56
N SER A 278 1.57 11.17 8.81
CA SER A 278 2.95 11.27 9.30
C SER A 278 3.16 10.42 10.54
N ILE A 279 4.32 9.76 10.61
CA ILE A 279 4.84 9.08 11.79
C ILE A 279 6.02 9.94 12.27
N ASP A 280 5.95 10.45 13.49
CA ASP A 280 6.89 11.44 14.02
C ASP A 280 8.36 11.05 13.79
N GLY A 281 9.08 11.90 13.04
CA GLY A 281 10.49 11.73 12.74
C GLY A 281 10.85 10.54 11.83
N VAL A 282 9.86 9.82 11.29
CA VAL A 282 10.07 8.56 10.56
C VAL A 282 9.58 8.60 9.13
N ASP A 283 8.32 9.01 8.91
CA ASP A 283 7.68 8.94 7.59
C ASP A 283 6.60 10.00 7.41
N VAL A 284 6.42 10.48 6.16
CA VAL A 284 5.35 11.39 5.77
C VAL A 284 4.86 11.02 4.38
N GLU A 285 3.59 10.65 4.25
CA GLU A 285 3.01 10.21 2.97
C GLU A 285 1.61 10.79 2.72
N ALA A 286 1.28 11.04 1.47
CA ALA A 286 -0.09 11.31 1.03
C ALA A 286 -0.86 9.99 0.96
N CYS A 287 -1.63 9.69 2.00
CA CYS A 287 -2.28 8.39 2.17
C CYS A 287 -3.75 8.52 2.58
N GLY A 288 -4.64 7.84 1.82
CA GLY A 288 -6.08 7.79 2.07
C GLY A 288 -6.54 6.60 2.93
N GLY A 289 -5.63 5.79 3.48
CA GLY A 289 -5.98 4.60 4.25
C GLY A 289 -6.42 4.87 5.69
N THR A 290 -6.85 3.80 6.37
CA THR A 290 -7.12 3.87 7.81
C THR A 290 -5.84 3.58 8.58
N HIS A 291 -5.51 4.45 9.53
CA HIS A 291 -4.27 4.37 10.31
C HIS A 291 -4.54 4.36 11.81
N LEU A 292 -3.65 3.68 12.52
CA LEU A 292 -3.55 3.72 13.98
C LEU A 292 -3.16 5.13 14.44
N LYS A 293 -3.31 5.42 15.73
CA LYS A 293 -2.87 6.69 16.33
C LYS A 293 -1.43 6.64 16.86
N ASN A 294 -0.91 5.42 17.03
CA ASN A 294 0.43 5.19 17.56
C ASN A 294 1.04 3.93 16.92
N THR A 295 2.36 3.93 16.70
CA THR A 295 3.06 2.78 16.10
C THR A 295 2.98 1.52 16.97
N SER A 296 2.92 1.67 18.31
CA SER A 296 2.80 0.53 19.23
C SER A 296 1.51 -0.26 19.06
N GLU A 297 0.43 0.35 18.57
CA GLU A 297 -0.84 -0.34 18.29
C GLU A 297 -0.74 -1.36 17.13
N ALA A 298 0.30 -1.25 16.29
CA ALA A 298 0.54 -2.22 15.21
C ALA A 298 0.82 -3.62 15.76
N GLY A 299 1.40 -3.69 16.97
CA GLY A 299 1.89 -4.93 17.54
C GLY A 299 3.14 -5.42 16.80
N GLU A 300 3.50 -6.68 17.02
CA GLU A 300 4.65 -7.27 16.34
C GLU A 300 4.48 -7.26 14.82
N ILE A 301 5.54 -6.85 14.11
CA ILE A 301 5.65 -6.96 12.65
C ILE A 301 6.58 -8.12 12.34
N LYS A 302 6.12 -9.05 11.49
CA LYS A 302 6.89 -10.19 11.03
C LYS A 302 7.04 -10.16 9.52
N ILE A 303 8.27 -10.17 9.03
CA ILE A 303 8.57 -10.31 7.61
C ILE A 303 8.53 -11.80 7.25
N LEU A 304 7.73 -12.14 6.24
CA LEU A 304 7.53 -13.52 5.82
C LEU A 304 8.55 -13.94 4.75
N LYS A 305 8.75 -13.08 3.75
CA LYS A 305 9.70 -13.29 2.64
C LYS A 305 9.82 -12.05 1.77
N SER A 306 10.79 -12.07 0.86
CA SER A 306 10.83 -11.13 -0.28
C SER A 306 10.81 -11.87 -1.62
N ALA A 307 10.43 -11.15 -2.68
CA ALA A 307 10.48 -11.65 -4.05
C ALA A 307 10.74 -10.50 -5.03
N LYS A 308 11.61 -10.72 -6.02
CA LYS A 308 11.79 -9.80 -7.13
C LYS A 308 10.56 -9.89 -8.04
N ILE A 309 9.87 -8.76 -8.27
CA ILE A 309 8.65 -8.69 -9.08
C ILE A 309 8.96 -8.28 -10.51
N SER A 310 9.84 -7.30 -10.66
CA SER A 310 10.33 -6.82 -11.96
C SER A 310 11.71 -6.21 -11.79
N ASP A 311 12.30 -5.76 -12.90
CA ASP A 311 13.57 -5.02 -12.81
C ASP A 311 13.38 -3.74 -12.00
N GLY A 312 14.16 -3.63 -10.92
CA GLY A 312 14.13 -2.47 -10.01
C GLY A 312 13.01 -2.50 -8.97
N ILE A 313 12.19 -3.56 -8.90
CA ILE A 313 11.11 -3.68 -7.90
C ILE A 313 11.23 -5.01 -7.14
N VAL A 314 11.26 -4.91 -5.81
CA VAL A 314 11.24 -6.06 -4.90
C VAL A 314 10.03 -5.93 -3.98
N ARG A 315 9.30 -7.02 -3.80
CA ARG A 315 8.16 -7.13 -2.90
C ARG A 315 8.57 -7.76 -1.59
N ILE A 316 8.23 -7.11 -0.48
CA ILE A 316 8.29 -7.70 0.86
C ILE A 316 6.88 -8.14 1.25
N TYR A 317 6.75 -9.37 1.73
CA TYR A 317 5.54 -9.92 2.36
C TYR A 317 5.72 -9.86 3.86
N PHE A 318 4.75 -9.34 4.56
CA PHE A 318 4.81 -9.21 6.01
C PHE A 318 3.42 -9.31 6.63
N THR A 319 3.37 -9.45 7.93
CA THR A 319 2.15 -9.44 8.73
C THR A 319 2.38 -8.67 10.03
N ALA A 320 1.31 -8.23 10.69
CA ALA A 320 1.38 -7.43 11.91
C ALA A 320 0.26 -7.77 12.89
N GLY A 321 0.50 -7.55 14.17
CA GLY A 321 -0.49 -7.69 15.22
C GLY A 321 -1.01 -9.13 15.36
N GLU A 322 -2.33 -9.32 15.35
CA GLU A 322 -2.93 -10.64 15.55
C GLU A 322 -2.59 -11.64 14.43
N ALA A 323 -2.46 -11.15 13.20
CA ALA A 323 -2.04 -11.99 12.08
C ALA A 323 -0.58 -12.47 12.25
N ALA A 324 0.32 -11.63 12.78
CA ALA A 324 1.70 -12.04 13.10
C ALA A 324 1.75 -13.10 14.19
N LYS A 325 0.94 -12.96 15.23
CA LYS A 325 0.82 -13.97 16.29
C LYS A 325 0.32 -15.32 15.77
N LYS A 326 -0.68 -15.30 14.87
CA LYS A 326 -1.20 -16.53 14.22
C LYS A 326 -0.11 -17.21 13.39
N GLU A 327 0.66 -16.45 12.63
CA GLU A 327 1.75 -16.99 11.80
C GLU A 327 2.85 -17.58 12.67
N GLY A 328 3.26 -16.90 13.75
CA GLY A 328 4.24 -17.43 14.71
C GLY A 328 3.78 -18.72 15.40
N LYS A 329 2.48 -18.83 15.74
CA LYS A 329 1.91 -20.08 16.29
C LYS A 329 1.96 -21.21 15.26
N LYS A 330 1.58 -20.95 14.04
CA LYS A 330 1.62 -21.93 12.94
C LYS A 330 3.03 -22.44 12.66
N GLU A 331 4.03 -21.54 12.62
CA GLU A 331 5.43 -21.94 12.47
C GLU A 331 5.89 -22.84 13.62
N LYS A 332 5.53 -22.48 14.84
CA LYS A 332 5.85 -23.30 16.01
C LYS A 332 5.23 -24.70 15.91
N GLU A 333 3.95 -24.80 15.53
CA GLU A 333 3.25 -26.08 15.33
C GLU A 333 3.95 -26.95 14.26
N ILE A 334 4.40 -26.34 13.13
CA ILE A 334 5.14 -27.03 12.08
C ILE A 334 6.49 -27.53 12.59
N LEU A 335 7.23 -26.71 13.34
CA LEU A 335 8.52 -27.11 13.93
C LEU A 335 8.35 -28.25 14.96
N GLU A 336 7.35 -28.15 15.81
CA GLU A 336 7.03 -29.21 16.79
C GLU A 336 6.68 -30.52 16.08
N GLU A 337 5.89 -30.45 14.99
CA GLU A 337 5.55 -31.66 14.21
C GLU A 337 6.79 -32.23 13.50
N ALA A 338 7.67 -31.41 12.93
CA ALA A 338 8.91 -31.87 12.33
C ALA A 338 9.83 -32.54 13.36
N CYS A 339 9.95 -31.95 14.56
CA CYS A 339 10.69 -32.56 15.68
C CYS A 339 10.11 -33.91 16.09
N ARG A 340 8.79 -34.04 16.17
CA ARG A 340 8.09 -35.29 16.50
C ARG A 340 8.34 -36.36 15.44
N LEU A 341 8.24 -36.03 14.16
CA LEU A 341 8.49 -36.98 13.06
C LEU A 341 9.93 -37.50 13.03
N LEU A 342 10.90 -36.66 13.38
CA LEU A 342 12.32 -37.02 13.38
C LEU A 342 12.80 -37.51 14.76
N HIS A 343 11.93 -37.58 15.76
CA HIS A 343 12.25 -37.97 17.14
C HIS A 343 13.41 -37.19 17.77
N VAL A 344 13.47 -35.86 17.51
CA VAL A 344 14.53 -34.97 18.01
C VAL A 344 13.96 -33.74 18.68
N ASN A 345 14.77 -33.07 19.51
CA ASN A 345 14.45 -31.73 20.02
C ASN A 345 14.76 -30.68 18.94
N ILE A 346 14.19 -29.50 19.07
CA ILE A 346 14.30 -28.41 18.12
C ILE A 346 15.77 -28.03 17.81
N GLU A 347 16.64 -28.05 18.79
CA GLU A 347 18.08 -27.77 18.66
C GLU A 347 18.80 -28.78 17.73
N LYS A 348 18.31 -30.03 17.68
CA LYS A 348 18.87 -31.08 16.83
C LYS A 348 18.18 -31.20 15.46
N LEU A 349 17.10 -30.45 15.24
CA LEU A 349 16.33 -30.52 14.01
C LEU A 349 17.19 -30.27 12.77
N PRO A 350 18.04 -29.21 12.71
CA PRO A 350 18.88 -28.96 11.52
C PRO A 350 19.83 -30.11 11.20
N SER A 351 20.49 -30.70 12.22
CA SER A 351 21.40 -31.82 12.03
C SER A 351 20.67 -33.12 11.62
N ALA A 352 19.49 -33.38 12.19
CA ALA A 352 18.67 -34.53 11.80
C ALA A 352 18.19 -34.43 10.33
N VAL A 353 17.76 -33.25 9.89
CA VAL A 353 17.38 -33.02 8.49
C VAL A 353 18.58 -33.19 7.55
N SER A 354 19.77 -32.69 7.92
CA SER A 354 21.00 -32.85 7.11
C SER A 354 21.37 -34.33 6.98
N ASN A 355 21.36 -35.08 8.06
CA ASN A 355 21.65 -36.51 8.05
C ASN A 355 20.66 -37.28 7.17
N LEU A 356 19.35 -37.04 7.35
CA LEU A 356 18.31 -37.67 6.55
C LEU A 356 18.51 -37.39 5.04
N PHE A 357 18.91 -36.16 4.67
CA PHE A 357 19.15 -35.80 3.29
C PHE A 357 20.41 -36.47 2.72
N ASP A 358 21.47 -36.63 3.51
CA ASP A 358 22.69 -37.32 3.09
C ASP A 358 22.46 -38.84 2.97
N ASP A 359 21.71 -39.45 3.88
CA ASP A 359 21.26 -40.84 3.78
C ASP A 359 20.41 -41.07 2.51
N TRP A 360 19.46 -40.17 2.25
CA TRP A 360 18.66 -40.20 1.00
C TRP A 360 19.53 -40.16 -0.25
N LYS A 361 20.53 -39.26 -0.31
CA LYS A 361 21.48 -39.17 -1.45
C LYS A 361 22.28 -40.49 -1.60
N PHE A 362 22.72 -41.05 -0.47
CA PHE A 362 23.49 -42.28 -0.49
C PHE A 362 22.65 -43.43 -1.05
N TYR A 363 21.45 -43.65 -0.54
CA TYR A 363 20.55 -44.70 -0.99
C TYR A 363 20.09 -44.51 -2.44
N LYS A 364 19.84 -43.27 -2.85
CA LYS A 364 19.53 -42.98 -4.25
C LYS A 364 20.66 -43.42 -5.20
N LYS A 365 21.89 -43.06 -4.88
CA LYS A 365 23.09 -43.46 -5.72
C LYS A 365 23.28 -44.97 -5.68
N LEU A 366 23.02 -45.65 -4.56
CA LEU A 366 23.13 -47.09 -4.48
C LEU A 366 22.08 -47.79 -5.37
N ASN A 367 20.86 -47.30 -5.37
CA ASN A 367 19.77 -47.83 -6.19
C ASN A 367 20.01 -47.62 -7.69
N GLU A 368 20.60 -46.49 -8.09
CA GLU A 368 21.00 -46.21 -9.47
C GLU A 368 22.15 -47.11 -9.96
N LYS A 369 22.96 -47.70 -9.04
CA LYS A 369 24.02 -48.64 -9.39
C LYS A 369 23.55 -50.11 -9.45
N LEU A 370 22.39 -50.41 -8.86
CA LEU A 370 21.80 -51.74 -8.84
C LEU A 370 20.79 -51.97 -9.97
N GLN A 371 20.44 -50.96 -10.68
CA GLN A 371 19.70 -50.98 -11.96
C GLN A 371 20.68 -51.00 -13.14
#